data_20174a59516a3b9b9d2479c19c41244a
#
_entry.id   20174a59516a3b9b9d2479c19c41244a
#
_cell.length_a   1.000
_cell.length_b   1.000
_cell.length_c   1.000
_cell.angle_alpha   90.00
_cell.angle_beta   90.00
_cell.angle_gamma   90.00
#
_symmetry.space_group_name_H-M   'P 1'
#
loop_
_entity.id
_entity.type
_entity.pdbx_description
1 polymer ?
#
loop_
_entity_poly.entity_id
_entity_poly.type
_entity_poly.pdbx_seq_one_letter_code
_entity_poly.pdbx_strand_id
1 'polypeptide(L)'
;ADQIGGDTRFKSLVFQAGENLNFSQISWDKHGLPVKQIDSPHKIFNLLFQVDENERQQQQVLAEDRSILDAVLSQAKSMEKRLNANDRAKLDEYLTSVREVEQTVKRRAFWADRSKPQVNYQIENFDRKSVDDYVGTLMDLAVLALQTDSTRAVTVQIPFWEGFKEPDLSGNYHDLSHHGQKPEKVKKLSLIHI
;
A
#
# COMPACT_ATOMS: atom_id res chain seq x y z
N ALA A 1 3.72 9.73 5.10
CA ALA A 1 2.35 9.23 5.21
C ALA A 1 1.74 9.56 6.59
N ASP A 2 2.44 9.35 7.70
CA ASP A 2 1.88 9.55 9.04
C ASP A 2 1.43 10.99 9.33
N GLN A 3 2.09 11.98 8.73
CA GLN A 3 1.76 13.40 8.92
C GLN A 3 0.54 13.85 8.10
N ILE A 4 0.33 13.29 6.91
CA ILE A 4 -0.69 13.77 5.95
C ILE A 4 -1.85 12.79 5.76
N GLY A 5 -1.67 11.51 6.11
CA GLY A 5 -2.65 10.44 5.89
C GLY A 5 -3.45 10.07 7.14
N GLY A 6 -3.38 10.86 8.23
CA GLY A 6 -4.08 10.56 9.48
C GLY A 6 -5.59 10.51 9.35
N ASP A 7 -6.14 11.42 8.54
CA ASP A 7 -7.58 11.63 8.37
C ASP A 7 -8.17 10.91 7.15
N THR A 8 -7.34 10.21 6.38
CA THR A 8 -7.80 9.50 5.18
C THR A 8 -8.11 8.03 5.45
N ARG A 9 -8.91 7.40 4.56
CA ARG A 9 -9.25 5.97 4.67
C ARG A 9 -7.99 5.09 4.70
N PHE A 10 -7.02 5.41 3.85
CA PHE A 10 -5.72 4.74 3.80
C PHE A 10 -4.60 5.76 4.09
N LYS A 11 -3.74 5.49 5.06
CA LYS A 11 -2.60 6.37 5.38
C LYS A 11 -1.67 6.59 4.19
N SER A 12 -1.43 5.52 3.45
CA SER A 12 -0.71 5.47 2.20
C SER A 12 -1.09 4.21 1.45
N LEU A 13 -0.89 4.24 0.15
CA LEU A 13 -1.07 3.09 -0.74
C LEU A 13 0.23 2.84 -1.50
N VAL A 14 0.57 1.57 -1.68
CA VAL A 14 1.74 1.15 -2.45
C VAL A 14 1.24 0.25 -3.57
N PHE A 15 1.38 0.72 -4.79
CA PHE A 15 1.01 -0.02 -6.00
C PHE A 15 2.26 -0.63 -6.63
N GLN A 16 2.13 -1.83 -7.14
CA GLN A 16 3.18 -2.52 -7.84
C GLN A 16 2.70 -2.88 -9.24
N ALA A 17 3.44 -2.49 -10.26
CA ALA A 17 3.15 -2.91 -11.62
C ALA A 17 3.69 -4.33 -11.85
N GLY A 18 2.77 -5.26 -12.11
CA GLY A 18 3.07 -6.68 -12.34
C GLY A 18 2.61 -7.58 -11.20
N GLU A 19 1.69 -8.49 -11.55
CA GLU A 19 1.14 -9.46 -10.62
C GLU A 19 2.17 -10.58 -10.35
N ASN A 20 2.22 -11.03 -9.09
CA ASN A 20 3.06 -12.15 -8.65
C ASN A 20 4.58 -11.98 -8.86
N LEU A 21 5.05 -10.76 -9.03
CA LEU A 21 6.47 -10.49 -9.10
C LEU A 21 7.02 -10.29 -7.68
N ASN A 22 8.08 -11.04 -7.34
CA ASN A 22 8.76 -10.90 -6.05
C ASN A 22 9.72 -9.71 -6.10
N PHE A 23 9.16 -8.50 -6.01
CA PHE A 23 9.97 -7.30 -5.91
C PHE A 23 10.37 -6.99 -4.48
N SER A 24 11.50 -6.31 -4.37
CA SER A 24 11.92 -5.74 -3.09
C SER A 24 10.87 -4.80 -2.54
N GLN A 25 10.69 -4.81 -1.24
CA GLN A 25 9.86 -3.82 -0.56
C GLN A 25 10.44 -2.42 -0.79
N ILE A 26 9.57 -1.46 -1.10
CA ILE A 26 9.98 -0.07 -1.39
C ILE A 26 9.40 0.94 -0.39
N SER A 27 8.54 0.49 0.52
CA SER A 27 7.91 1.35 1.49
C SER A 27 7.80 0.67 2.85
N TRP A 28 8.14 1.40 3.89
CA TRP A 28 8.07 0.96 5.29
C TRP A 28 7.32 1.98 6.12
N ASP A 29 6.68 1.51 7.16
CA ASP A 29 6.08 2.38 8.16
C ASP A 29 7.17 2.95 9.10
N LYS A 30 6.73 3.79 10.06
CA LYS A 30 7.65 4.41 11.05
C LYS A 30 8.33 3.41 11.99
N HIS A 31 7.88 2.16 12.04
CA HIS A 31 8.46 1.08 12.84
C HIS A 31 9.38 0.18 12.02
N GLY A 32 9.59 0.49 10.74
CA GLY A 32 10.38 -0.32 9.83
C GLY A 32 9.65 -1.57 9.34
N LEU A 33 8.33 -1.65 9.51
CA LEU A 33 7.53 -2.74 8.96
C LEU A 33 7.17 -2.45 7.49
N PRO A 34 7.24 -3.46 6.60
CA PRO A 34 6.93 -3.25 5.19
C PRO A 34 5.44 -2.91 5.00
N VAL A 35 5.17 -1.89 4.20
CA VAL A 35 3.81 -1.57 3.76
C VAL A 35 3.43 -2.50 2.63
N LYS A 36 2.30 -3.20 2.76
CA LYS A 36 1.83 -4.16 1.76
C LYS A 36 1.64 -3.50 0.41
N GLN A 37 2.27 -4.08 -0.60
CA GLN A 37 2.11 -3.69 -2.00
C GLN A 37 0.86 -4.35 -2.59
N ILE A 38 0.17 -3.63 -3.47
CA ILE A 38 -1.00 -4.14 -4.20
C ILE A 38 -0.61 -4.27 -5.66
N ASP A 39 -0.66 -5.49 -6.17
CA ASP A 39 -0.08 -5.91 -7.43
C ASP A 39 -1.09 -5.99 -8.60
N SER A 40 -2.33 -5.60 -8.40
CA SER A 40 -3.37 -5.70 -9.43
C SER A 40 -4.26 -4.47 -9.46
N PRO A 41 -4.45 -3.82 -10.63
CA PRO A 41 -5.37 -2.71 -10.79
C PRO A 41 -6.80 -3.04 -10.32
N HIS A 42 -7.29 -4.26 -10.58
CA HIS A 42 -8.61 -4.69 -10.10
C HIS A 42 -8.68 -4.76 -8.57
N LYS A 43 -7.63 -5.28 -7.91
CA LYS A 43 -7.56 -5.30 -6.43
C LYS A 43 -7.54 -3.88 -5.86
N ILE A 44 -6.82 -2.96 -6.52
CA ILE A 44 -6.77 -1.54 -6.12
C ILE A 44 -8.15 -0.90 -6.28
N PHE A 45 -8.79 -1.09 -7.42
CA PHE A 45 -10.12 -0.53 -7.69
C PHE A 45 -11.16 -1.04 -6.70
N ASN A 46 -11.19 -2.34 -6.45
CA ASN A 46 -12.10 -2.95 -5.48
C ASN A 46 -11.86 -2.41 -4.06
N LEU A 47 -10.59 -2.30 -3.67
CA LEU A 47 -10.22 -1.74 -2.37
C LEU A 47 -10.71 -0.30 -2.21
N LEU A 48 -10.58 0.52 -3.25
CA LEU A 48 -10.90 1.95 -3.20
C LEU A 48 -12.39 2.24 -3.33
N PHE A 49 -13.10 1.55 -4.23
CA PHE A 49 -14.40 1.98 -4.73
C PHE A 49 -15.52 0.97 -4.61
N GLN A 50 -15.22 -0.33 -4.58
CA GLN A 50 -16.27 -1.34 -4.47
C GLN A 50 -16.66 -1.61 -3.01
N VAL A 51 -17.95 -1.80 -2.79
CA VAL A 51 -18.48 -2.25 -1.49
C VAL A 51 -18.00 -3.68 -1.24
N ASP A 52 -17.44 -3.92 -0.06
CA ASP A 52 -17.03 -5.27 0.33
C ASP A 52 -18.27 -6.02 0.80
N GLU A 53 -18.59 -7.12 0.15
CA GLU A 53 -19.73 -7.98 0.52
C GLU A 53 -19.60 -8.54 1.96
N ASN A 54 -18.38 -8.49 2.53
CA ASN A 54 -18.09 -8.93 3.89
C ASN A 54 -18.06 -7.79 4.94
N GLU A 55 -18.68 -6.65 4.68
CA GLU A 55 -18.67 -5.50 5.63
C GLU A 55 -19.13 -5.90 7.04
N ARG A 56 -20.16 -6.75 7.16
CA ARG A 56 -20.63 -7.23 8.46
C ARG A 56 -19.59 -8.05 9.21
N GLN A 57 -18.86 -8.90 8.50
CA GLN A 57 -17.80 -9.72 9.07
C GLN A 57 -16.60 -8.85 9.49
N GLN A 58 -16.26 -7.83 8.71
CA GLN A 58 -15.23 -6.87 9.07
C GLN A 58 -15.60 -6.06 10.32
N GLN A 59 -16.85 -5.62 10.45
CA GLN A 59 -17.34 -4.94 11.65
C GLN A 59 -17.26 -5.83 12.90
N GLN A 60 -17.58 -7.12 12.78
CA GLN A 60 -17.44 -8.06 13.88
C GLN A 60 -15.98 -8.23 14.32
N VAL A 61 -15.05 -8.42 13.38
CA VAL A 61 -13.60 -8.50 13.66
C VAL A 61 -13.10 -7.23 14.35
N LEU A 62 -13.54 -6.05 13.89
CA LEU A 62 -13.17 -4.78 14.51
C LEU A 62 -13.70 -4.62 15.93
N ALA A 63 -14.90 -5.18 16.23
CA ALA A 63 -15.45 -5.18 17.57
C ALA A 63 -14.68 -6.13 18.51
N GLU A 64 -14.26 -7.29 18.01
CA GLU A 64 -13.42 -8.24 18.74
C GLU A 64 -12.04 -7.66 19.03
N ASP A 65 -11.38 -7.06 18.06
CA ASP A 65 -10.09 -6.36 18.20
C ASP A 65 -10.17 -5.28 19.27
N ARG A 66 -11.25 -4.50 19.31
CA ARG A 66 -11.48 -3.47 20.33
C ARG A 66 -11.57 -4.06 21.73
N SER A 67 -12.33 -5.15 21.88
CA SER A 67 -12.50 -5.84 23.18
C SER A 67 -11.17 -6.38 23.70
N ILE A 68 -10.33 -6.94 22.83
CA ILE A 68 -9.00 -7.44 23.20
C ILE A 68 -8.09 -6.27 23.67
N LEU A 69 -8.09 -5.17 22.92
CA LEU A 69 -7.30 -3.99 23.27
C LEU A 69 -7.71 -3.37 24.63
N ASP A 70 -9.00 -3.28 24.91
CA ASP A 70 -9.52 -2.78 26.19
C ASP A 70 -9.09 -3.68 27.34
N ALA A 71 -9.12 -5.01 27.17
CA ALA A 71 -8.64 -5.96 28.16
C ALA A 71 -7.13 -5.80 28.43
N VAL A 72 -6.31 -5.69 27.37
CA VAL A 72 -4.85 -5.50 27.47
C VAL A 72 -4.52 -4.19 28.19
N LEU A 73 -5.17 -3.09 27.85
CA LEU A 73 -4.98 -1.79 28.49
C LEU A 73 -5.36 -1.81 29.97
N SER A 74 -6.44 -2.51 30.33
CA SER A 74 -6.88 -2.68 31.71
C SER A 74 -5.87 -3.47 32.54
N GLN A 75 -5.37 -4.59 32.00
CA GLN A 75 -4.34 -5.41 32.64
C GLN A 75 -3.04 -4.62 32.85
N ALA A 76 -2.59 -3.92 31.82
CA ALA A 76 -1.37 -3.13 31.88
C ALA A 76 -1.42 -2.04 32.95
N LYS A 77 -2.53 -1.31 33.09
CA LYS A 77 -2.75 -0.34 34.17
C LYS A 77 -2.68 -0.96 35.57
N SER A 78 -3.14 -2.20 35.72
CA SER A 78 -3.05 -2.90 37.01
C SER A 78 -1.63 -3.33 37.35
N MET A 79 -0.83 -3.67 36.31
CA MET A 79 0.58 -4.04 36.51
C MET A 79 1.48 -2.85 36.83
N GLU A 80 1.23 -1.69 36.24
CA GLU A 80 2.03 -0.47 36.38
C GLU A 80 2.30 -0.12 37.87
N LYS A 81 1.31 -0.32 38.72
CA LYS A 81 1.39 -0.05 40.16
C LYS A 81 2.37 -0.94 40.91
N ARG A 82 2.77 -2.06 40.33
CA ARG A 82 3.63 -3.09 40.94
C ARG A 82 5.05 -3.09 40.42
N LEU A 83 5.34 -2.29 39.39
CA LEU A 83 6.62 -2.29 38.71
C LEU A 83 7.59 -1.31 39.27
N ASN A 84 8.89 -1.66 39.23
CA ASN A 84 9.99 -0.73 39.47
C ASN A 84 10.13 0.26 38.28
N ALA A 85 10.99 1.28 38.44
CA ALA A 85 11.14 2.34 37.44
C ALA A 85 11.58 1.83 36.06
N ASN A 86 12.46 0.84 35.99
CA ASN A 86 12.98 0.30 34.74
C ASN A 86 11.91 -0.51 34.00
N ASP A 87 11.18 -1.36 34.71
CA ASP A 87 10.11 -2.17 34.13
C ASP A 87 8.90 -1.28 33.73
N ARG A 88 8.66 -0.19 34.46
CA ARG A 88 7.65 0.80 34.11
C ARG A 88 7.98 1.48 32.76
N ALA A 89 9.24 1.84 32.53
CA ALA A 89 9.65 2.41 31.23
C ALA A 89 9.40 1.45 30.07
N LYS A 90 9.69 0.16 30.23
CA LYS A 90 9.39 -0.87 29.22
C LYS A 90 7.88 -1.06 29.02
N LEU A 91 7.09 -0.99 30.09
CA LEU A 91 5.63 -1.06 29.99
C LEU A 91 5.07 0.15 29.25
N ASP A 92 5.61 1.36 29.46
CA ASP A 92 5.20 2.57 28.75
C ASP A 92 5.50 2.46 27.23
N GLU A 93 6.65 1.90 26.86
CA GLU A 93 6.99 1.65 25.47
C GLU A 93 6.00 0.65 24.83
N TYR A 94 5.70 -0.45 25.52
CA TYR A 94 4.67 -1.41 25.11
C TYR A 94 3.29 -0.75 24.98
N LEU A 95 2.86 0.04 25.97
CA LEU A 95 1.58 0.74 25.94
C LEU A 95 1.49 1.76 24.81
N THR A 96 2.61 2.36 24.44
CA THR A 96 2.66 3.25 23.26
C THR A 96 2.31 2.47 21.98
N SER A 97 2.90 1.30 21.80
CA SER A 97 2.57 0.42 20.66
C SER A 97 1.11 -0.03 20.67
N VAL A 98 0.57 -0.39 21.84
CA VAL A 98 -0.85 -0.76 21.98
C VAL A 98 -1.79 0.39 21.61
N ARG A 99 -1.47 1.64 22.03
CA ARG A 99 -2.26 2.83 21.65
C ARG A 99 -2.25 3.09 20.15
N GLU A 100 -1.16 2.81 19.46
CA GLU A 100 -1.09 2.94 18.01
C GLU A 100 -1.96 1.92 17.28
N VAL A 101 -1.99 0.68 17.78
CA VAL A 101 -2.92 -0.34 17.27
C VAL A 101 -4.37 0.09 17.53
N GLU A 102 -4.68 0.58 18.72
CA GLU A 102 -6.01 1.11 19.06
C GLU A 102 -6.45 2.23 18.10
N GLN A 103 -5.57 3.19 17.82
CA GLN A 103 -5.86 4.26 16.84
C GLN A 103 -6.11 3.70 15.45
N THR A 104 -5.38 2.65 15.06
CA THR A 104 -5.57 1.99 13.77
C THR A 104 -6.92 1.30 13.69
N VAL A 105 -7.33 0.57 14.74
CA VAL A 105 -8.64 -0.09 14.82
C VAL A 105 -9.77 0.95 14.82
N LYS A 106 -9.65 2.02 15.60
CA LYS A 106 -10.63 3.13 15.61
C LYS A 106 -10.79 3.76 14.23
N ARG A 107 -9.70 4.00 13.53
CA ARG A 107 -9.75 4.56 12.18
C ARG A 107 -10.42 3.59 11.19
N ARG A 108 -10.08 2.31 11.24
CA ARG A 108 -10.73 1.29 10.40
C ARG A 108 -12.23 1.24 10.65
N ALA A 109 -12.65 1.23 11.92
CA ALA A 109 -14.07 1.26 12.29
C ALA A 109 -14.77 2.53 11.78
N PHE A 110 -14.13 3.70 11.95
CA PHE A 110 -14.66 4.97 11.45
C PHE A 110 -14.91 4.96 9.93
N TRP A 111 -14.01 4.35 9.16
CA TRP A 111 -14.11 4.28 7.71
C TRP A 111 -14.98 3.11 7.23
N ALA A 112 -15.16 2.04 8.01
CA ALA A 112 -16.06 0.94 7.70
C ALA A 112 -17.53 1.39 7.66
N ASP A 113 -17.91 2.34 8.52
CA ASP A 113 -19.26 2.90 8.57
C ASP A 113 -19.55 3.95 7.47
N ARG A 114 -18.55 4.27 6.64
CA ARG A 114 -18.68 5.27 5.58
C ARG A 114 -18.64 4.63 4.21
N SER A 115 -19.58 5.03 3.36
CA SER A 115 -19.58 4.59 1.96
C SER A 115 -18.26 4.96 1.27
N LYS A 116 -17.83 4.10 0.36
CA LYS A 116 -16.69 4.39 -0.51
C LYS A 116 -17.09 5.44 -1.55
N PRO A 117 -16.13 6.26 -2.04
CA PRO A 117 -16.40 7.22 -3.09
C PRO A 117 -16.95 6.52 -4.34
N GLN A 118 -17.91 7.16 -5.00
CA GLN A 118 -18.39 6.72 -6.30
C GLN A 118 -17.59 7.44 -7.39
N VAL A 119 -17.07 6.67 -8.34
CA VAL A 119 -16.30 7.20 -9.47
C VAL A 119 -16.89 6.68 -10.78
N ASN A 120 -16.92 7.53 -11.79
CA ASN A 120 -17.29 7.11 -13.13
C ASN A 120 -16.04 6.64 -13.89
N TYR A 121 -15.49 5.52 -13.44
CA TYR A 121 -14.31 4.89 -14.03
C TYR A 121 -14.56 3.39 -14.10
N GLN A 122 -14.25 2.80 -15.23
CA GLN A 122 -14.32 1.37 -15.43
C GLN A 122 -12.93 0.89 -15.80
N ILE A 123 -12.46 -0.15 -15.12
CA ILE A 123 -11.25 -0.82 -15.56
C ILE A 123 -11.60 -1.62 -16.81
N GLU A 124 -11.23 -1.07 -17.95
CA GLU A 124 -11.35 -1.76 -19.23
C GLU A 124 -10.36 -2.93 -19.30
N ASN A 125 -10.53 -3.78 -20.30
CA ASN A 125 -9.57 -4.83 -20.59
C ASN A 125 -8.26 -4.18 -21.09
N PHE A 126 -7.31 -3.99 -20.18
CA PHE A 126 -5.97 -3.53 -20.54
C PHE A 126 -5.07 -4.70 -20.88
N ASP A 127 -4.17 -4.51 -21.81
CA ASP A 127 -3.15 -5.53 -22.13
C ASP A 127 -2.11 -5.55 -20.99
N ARG A 128 -2.15 -6.63 -20.20
CA ARG A 128 -1.21 -6.85 -19.09
C ARG A 128 0.25 -6.93 -19.55
N LYS A 129 0.50 -7.10 -20.83
CA LYS A 129 1.84 -7.14 -21.43
C LYS A 129 2.28 -5.78 -21.95
N SER A 130 1.35 -4.84 -22.10
CA SER A 130 1.64 -3.46 -22.46
C SER A 130 2.00 -2.67 -21.22
N VAL A 131 3.19 -2.08 -21.23
CA VAL A 131 3.64 -1.18 -20.14
C VAL A 131 2.72 0.01 -20.02
N ASP A 132 2.40 0.62 -21.14
CA ASP A 132 1.59 1.84 -21.21
C ASP A 132 0.19 1.61 -20.64
N ASP A 133 -0.48 0.54 -21.03
CA ASP A 133 -1.82 0.23 -20.55
C ASP A 133 -1.82 -0.11 -19.06
N TYR A 134 -0.85 -0.91 -18.63
CA TYR A 134 -0.78 -1.34 -17.23
C TYR A 134 -0.41 -0.19 -16.29
N VAL A 135 0.64 0.53 -16.63
CA VAL A 135 1.13 1.68 -15.83
C VAL A 135 0.12 2.83 -15.91
N GLY A 136 -0.44 3.08 -17.09
CA GLY A 136 -1.52 4.06 -17.28
C GLY A 136 -2.69 3.81 -16.35
N THR A 137 -3.19 2.56 -16.31
CA THR A 137 -4.28 2.15 -15.40
C THR A 137 -3.91 2.36 -13.93
N LEU A 138 -2.67 2.03 -13.53
CA LEU A 138 -2.22 2.27 -12.15
C LEU A 138 -2.16 3.76 -11.81
N MET A 139 -1.72 4.60 -12.75
CA MET A 139 -1.66 6.06 -12.56
C MET A 139 -3.06 6.66 -12.46
N ASP A 140 -4.01 6.22 -13.28
CA ASP A 140 -5.41 6.63 -13.19
C ASP A 140 -5.99 6.31 -11.80
N LEU A 141 -5.75 5.10 -11.31
CA LEU A 141 -6.19 4.70 -9.98
C LEU A 141 -5.50 5.50 -8.87
N ALA A 142 -4.24 5.86 -9.04
CA ALA A 142 -3.53 6.73 -8.09
C ALA A 142 -4.14 8.14 -8.07
N VAL A 143 -4.43 8.71 -9.24
CA VAL A 143 -5.10 10.01 -9.37
C VAL A 143 -6.48 9.98 -8.72
N LEU A 144 -7.29 8.96 -9.00
CA LEU A 144 -8.61 8.80 -8.40
C LEU A 144 -8.54 8.64 -6.88
N ALA A 145 -7.57 7.90 -6.36
CA ALA A 145 -7.37 7.75 -4.92
C ALA A 145 -7.03 9.08 -4.23
N LEU A 146 -6.23 9.94 -4.89
CA LEU A 146 -5.88 11.27 -4.40
C LEU A 146 -7.06 12.25 -4.52
N GLN A 147 -7.76 12.27 -5.66
CA GLN A 147 -8.91 13.16 -5.91
C GLN A 147 -10.09 12.89 -4.96
N THR A 148 -10.29 11.63 -4.58
CA THR A 148 -11.34 11.23 -3.64
C THR A 148 -10.92 11.36 -2.17
N ASP A 149 -9.74 11.88 -1.89
CA ASP A 149 -9.11 11.93 -0.55
C ASP A 149 -9.12 10.57 0.17
N SER A 150 -9.18 9.48 -0.60
CA SER A 150 -9.07 8.12 -0.06
C SER A 150 -7.69 7.89 0.56
N THR A 151 -6.68 8.53 0.00
CA THR A 151 -5.32 8.64 0.54
C THR A 151 -4.69 9.96 0.06
N ARG A 152 -3.63 10.40 0.75
CA ARG A 152 -2.80 11.57 0.35
C ARG A 152 -1.38 11.18 -0.01
N ALA A 153 -1.08 9.87 0.00
CA ALA A 153 0.25 9.36 -0.35
C ALA A 153 0.12 8.05 -1.13
N VAL A 154 0.62 8.05 -2.36
CA VAL A 154 0.69 6.87 -3.22
C VAL A 154 2.15 6.67 -3.65
N THR A 155 2.63 5.44 -3.53
CA THR A 155 3.92 5.01 -4.07
C THR A 155 3.64 4.00 -5.17
N VAL A 156 4.24 4.18 -6.34
CA VAL A 156 4.08 3.24 -7.46
C VAL A 156 5.44 2.65 -7.79
N GLN A 157 5.55 1.33 -7.74
CA GLN A 157 6.73 0.59 -8.18
C GLN A 157 6.50 0.07 -9.59
N ILE A 158 7.37 0.49 -10.50
CA ILE A 158 7.34 0.08 -11.90
C ILE A 158 8.63 -0.70 -12.17
N PRO A 159 8.55 -2.01 -12.40
CA PRO A 159 9.71 -2.82 -12.75
C PRO A 159 9.96 -2.77 -14.25
N PHE A 160 11.02 -2.12 -14.65
CA PHE A 160 11.36 -1.98 -16.07
C PHE A 160 12.06 -3.19 -16.69
N TRP A 161 12.46 -4.21 -15.91
CA TRP A 161 13.32 -5.28 -16.45
C TRP A 161 12.67 -6.66 -16.56
N GLU A 162 11.57 -6.94 -15.84
CA GLU A 162 11.06 -8.31 -15.73
C GLU A 162 9.58 -8.47 -16.07
N GLY A 163 9.03 -7.97 -17.03
CA GLY A 163 7.62 -8.25 -17.34
C GLY A 163 7.07 -7.49 -18.50
N PHE A 164 7.69 -6.39 -18.80
CA PHE A 164 7.27 -5.55 -19.89
C PHE A 164 8.23 -5.71 -21.07
N LYS A 165 7.68 -5.98 -22.23
CA LYS A 165 8.43 -6.01 -23.49
C LYS A 165 8.01 -4.80 -24.29
N GLU A 166 8.94 -3.89 -24.49
CA GLU A 166 8.75 -2.84 -25.49
C GLU A 166 8.62 -3.50 -26.88
N PRO A 167 7.57 -3.19 -27.65
CA PRO A 167 7.30 -3.83 -28.92
C PRO A 167 8.48 -3.79 -29.93
N ASP A 168 9.24 -2.70 -29.89
CA ASP A 168 10.34 -2.42 -30.81
C ASP A 168 11.74 -2.71 -30.23
N LEU A 169 11.82 -3.19 -28.98
CA LEU A 169 13.08 -3.48 -28.32
C LEU A 169 13.27 -4.97 -28.12
N SER A 170 14.18 -5.57 -28.89
CA SER A 170 14.63 -6.94 -28.63
C SER A 170 15.53 -6.93 -27.38
N GLY A 171 15.06 -7.53 -26.29
CA GLY A 171 15.75 -7.57 -25.00
C GLY A 171 15.01 -6.78 -23.91
N ASN A 172 15.37 -7.02 -22.66
CA ASN A 172 14.85 -6.26 -21.56
C ASN A 172 15.77 -5.07 -21.23
N TYR A 173 15.27 -4.09 -20.45
CA TYR A 173 16.05 -2.93 -20.04
C TYR A 173 17.35 -3.31 -19.31
N HIS A 174 17.33 -4.35 -18.49
CA HIS A 174 18.50 -4.82 -17.76
C HIS A 174 19.61 -5.26 -18.71
N ASP A 175 19.30 -6.08 -19.73
CA ASP A 175 20.25 -6.47 -20.76
C ASP A 175 20.81 -5.28 -21.55
N LEU A 176 19.98 -4.28 -21.79
CA LEU A 176 20.39 -3.06 -22.49
C LEU A 176 21.27 -2.18 -21.58
N SER A 177 21.01 -2.09 -20.28
CA SER A 177 21.82 -1.35 -19.33
C SER A 177 23.23 -1.95 -19.20
N HIS A 178 23.38 -3.27 -19.37
CA HIS A 178 24.65 -3.96 -19.46
C HIS A 178 25.19 -4.01 -20.91
N HIS A 179 25.20 -2.87 -21.58
CA HIS A 179 25.53 -2.78 -23.00
C HIS A 179 26.98 -3.12 -23.38
N GLY A 180 27.93 -3.07 -22.42
CA GLY A 180 29.33 -3.35 -22.69
C GLY A 180 29.94 -2.52 -23.82
N GLN A 181 29.45 -1.28 -24.00
CA GLN A 181 29.81 -0.35 -25.09
C GLN A 181 29.48 -0.88 -26.51
N LYS A 182 28.59 -1.87 -26.63
CA LYS A 182 28.13 -2.36 -27.94
C LYS A 182 27.24 -1.33 -28.61
N PRO A 183 27.57 -0.81 -29.80
CA PRO A 183 26.86 0.32 -30.42
C PRO A 183 25.35 0.04 -30.62
N GLU A 184 24.98 -1.18 -30.96
CA GLU A 184 23.58 -1.59 -31.16
C GLU A 184 22.78 -1.54 -29.86
N LYS A 185 23.37 -1.90 -28.71
CA LYS A 185 22.72 -1.82 -27.39
C LYS A 185 22.63 -0.37 -26.92
N VAL A 186 23.71 0.41 -27.11
CA VAL A 186 23.73 1.84 -26.77
C VAL A 186 22.67 2.60 -27.56
N LYS A 187 22.55 2.32 -28.85
CA LYS A 187 21.52 2.94 -29.72
C LYS A 187 20.11 2.62 -29.22
N LYS A 188 19.82 1.35 -28.85
CA LYS A 188 18.52 0.95 -28.30
C LYS A 188 18.25 1.62 -26.96
N LEU A 189 19.25 1.69 -26.08
CA LEU A 189 19.12 2.36 -24.80
C LEU A 189 18.83 3.86 -24.95
N SER A 190 19.43 4.52 -25.94
CA SER A 190 19.17 5.95 -26.20
C SER A 190 17.74 6.24 -26.67
N LEU A 191 17.05 5.26 -27.26
CA LEU A 191 15.65 5.40 -27.67
C LEU A 191 14.67 5.36 -26.50
N ILE A 192 15.09 4.80 -25.35
CA ILE A 192 14.26 4.72 -24.13
C ILE A 192 14.29 6.03 -23.36
N HIS A 193 15.30 6.90 -23.62
CA HIS A 193 15.51 8.15 -22.89
C HIS A 193 15.05 9.39 -23.65
N ILE A 194 14.31 9.23 -24.74
CA ILE A 194 13.67 10.32 -25.47
C ILE A 194 12.21 10.38 -25.05
#